data_394af40cdaef0d21966333660f31b75c
#
_entry.id   394af40cdaef0d21966333660f31b75c
#
_cell.length_a   1.000
_cell.length_b   1.000
_cell.length_c   1.000
_cell.angle_alpha   90.00
_cell.angle_beta   90.00
_cell.angle_gamma   90.00
#
_symmetry.space_group_name_H-M   'P 1'
#
loop_
_entity.id
_entity.type
_entity.pdbx_description
1 polymer ?
#
loop_
_entity_poly.entity_id
_entity_poly.type
_entity_poly.pdbx_seq_one_letter_code
_entity_poly.pdbx_strand_id
1 'polypeptide(L)'
;KFERYNMITIDEFKNKITKKSRLIGLDLGSKRIGVAICDEYQSIATPFKTLQKDNFNKFLDELKLIINENNIKGIIVGNPINMDGSLGPSAQSVKDVCVNILKNINIPLCLWDERLSTVGAFNLSSQLDIKVSKKIKNIDQNAAAFILQGAIDYLKN
;
A
#
# COMPACT_ATOMS: atom_id res chain seq x y z
N LYS A 1 9.07 23.23 3.26
CA LYS A 1 7.59 23.12 3.28
C LYS A 1 7.05 22.18 2.22
N PHE A 2 7.53 22.30 0.98
CA PHE A 2 7.09 21.41 -0.11
C PHE A 2 7.57 19.99 0.10
N GLU A 3 8.76 19.80 0.65
CA GLU A 3 9.33 18.49 0.93
C GLU A 3 8.49 17.67 1.91
N ARG A 4 7.76 18.36 2.80
CA ARG A 4 6.93 17.72 3.82
C ARG A 4 5.82 16.85 3.23
N TYR A 5 5.33 17.22 2.05
CA TYR A 5 4.24 16.51 1.39
C TYR A 5 4.68 15.72 0.17
N ASN A 6 6.00 15.62 -0.04
CA ASN A 6 6.52 14.82 -1.12
C ASN A 6 6.58 13.36 -0.72
N MET A 7 6.13 12.50 -1.62
CA MET A 7 6.31 11.07 -1.48
C MET A 7 7.79 10.75 -1.71
N ILE A 8 8.32 9.86 -0.91
CA ILE A 8 9.72 9.47 -1.01
C ILE A 8 9.89 8.20 -1.82
N THR A 9 11.09 7.95 -2.31
CA THR A 9 11.41 6.71 -3.01
C THR A 9 11.48 5.55 -2.02
N ILE A 10 11.41 4.32 -2.54
CA ILE A 10 11.51 3.14 -1.70
C ILE A 10 12.87 3.07 -0.99
N ASP A 11 13.92 3.55 -1.62
CA ASP A 11 15.25 3.57 -1.01
C ASP A 11 15.34 4.60 0.12
N GLU A 12 14.75 5.77 -0.07
CA GLU A 12 14.64 6.77 0.99
C GLU A 12 13.77 6.26 2.14
N PHE A 13 12.69 5.57 1.81
CA PHE A 13 11.79 4.96 2.79
C PHE A 13 12.55 3.96 3.65
N LYS A 14 13.38 3.12 3.03
CA LYS A 14 14.20 2.13 3.72
C LYS A 14 15.07 2.77 4.80
N ASN A 15 15.59 3.97 4.52
CA ASN A 15 16.44 4.70 5.46
C ASN A 15 15.67 5.34 6.60
N LYS A 16 14.39 5.59 6.43
CA LYS A 16 13.55 6.27 7.42
C LYS A 16 12.81 5.31 8.35
N ILE A 17 12.73 4.04 8.02
CA ILE A 17 12.06 3.05 8.85
C ILE A 17 13.10 2.13 9.50
N THR A 18 12.73 1.50 10.62
CA THR A 18 13.57 0.49 11.25
C THR A 18 13.21 -0.89 10.73
N LYS A 19 14.10 -1.86 10.91
CA LYS A 19 13.88 -3.24 10.47
C LYS A 19 12.76 -3.95 11.23
N LYS A 20 12.31 -3.38 12.33
CA LYS A 20 11.22 -3.94 13.14
C LYS A 20 9.95 -3.11 13.06
N SER A 21 9.81 -2.29 12.03
CA SER A 21 8.63 -1.47 11.84
C SER A 21 7.53 -2.23 11.13
N ARG A 22 6.32 -2.16 11.67
CA ARG A 22 5.14 -2.64 10.95
C ARG A 22 4.75 -1.62 9.90
N LEU A 23 4.40 -2.08 8.71
CA LEU A 23 4.04 -1.23 7.59
C LEU A 23 2.61 -1.55 7.15
N ILE A 24 1.95 -0.54 6.59
CA ILE A 24 0.62 -0.70 6.01
C ILE A 24 0.73 -0.55 4.49
N GLY A 25 0.02 -1.40 3.76
CA GLY A 25 -0.10 -1.31 2.31
C GLY A 25 -1.49 -0.86 1.92
N LEU A 26 -1.56 0.05 0.96
CA LEU A 26 -2.82 0.58 0.47
C LEU A 26 -2.93 0.38 -1.05
N ASP A 27 -4.07 -0.13 -1.47
CA ASP A 27 -4.47 -0.17 -2.88
C ASP A 27 -5.62 0.81 -3.08
N LEU A 28 -5.32 1.95 -3.70
CA LEU A 28 -6.26 3.05 -3.85
C LEU A 28 -7.15 2.83 -5.08
N GLY A 29 -8.26 2.14 -4.90
CA GLY A 29 -9.25 1.98 -5.95
C GLY A 29 -10.12 3.23 -6.13
N SER A 30 -11.00 3.21 -7.12
CA SER A 30 -11.89 4.35 -7.39
C SER A 30 -12.96 4.52 -6.33
N LYS A 31 -13.46 3.43 -5.77
CA LYS A 31 -14.54 3.44 -4.78
C LYS A 31 -14.12 2.87 -3.43
N ARG A 32 -13.14 2.00 -3.42
CA ARG A 32 -12.70 1.30 -2.22
C ARG A 32 -11.19 1.31 -2.13
N ILE A 33 -10.70 1.22 -0.91
CA ILE A 33 -9.28 1.19 -0.62
C ILE A 33 -8.98 -0.10 0.12
N GLY A 34 -8.17 -0.96 -0.48
CA GLY A 34 -7.72 -2.18 0.15
C GLY A 34 -6.59 -1.88 1.13
N VAL A 35 -6.60 -2.56 2.26
CA VAL A 35 -5.62 -2.36 3.33
C VAL A 35 -4.99 -3.69 3.70
N ALA A 36 -3.67 -3.71 3.79
CA ALA A 36 -2.91 -4.85 4.29
C ALA A 36 -1.90 -4.36 5.32
N ILE A 37 -1.50 -5.25 6.22
CA ILE A 37 -0.52 -4.94 7.26
C ILE A 37 0.52 -6.05 7.27
N CYS A 38 1.79 -5.70 7.49
CA CYS A 38 2.82 -6.71 7.68
C CYS A 38 3.13 -6.92 9.16
N ASP A 39 3.82 -8.02 9.46
CA ASP A 39 4.33 -8.29 10.79
C ASP A 39 5.49 -7.34 11.12
N GLU A 40 5.89 -7.32 12.40
CA GLU A 40 6.97 -6.44 12.87
C GLU A 40 8.33 -6.76 12.25
N TYR A 41 8.52 -7.98 11.75
CA TYR A 41 9.77 -8.39 11.08
C TYR A 41 9.75 -8.12 9.59
N GLN A 42 8.65 -7.56 9.07
CA GLN A 42 8.49 -7.25 7.65
C GLN A 42 8.67 -8.49 6.76
N SER A 43 8.12 -9.61 7.21
CA SER A 43 8.23 -10.89 6.50
C SER A 43 7.00 -11.19 5.64
N ILE A 44 5.82 -10.99 6.19
CA ILE A 44 4.58 -11.40 5.53
C ILE A 44 3.57 -10.26 5.59
N ALA A 45 3.01 -9.93 4.42
CA ALA A 45 1.88 -9.01 4.30
C ALA A 45 0.58 -9.79 4.39
N THR A 46 -0.34 -9.34 5.22
CA THR A 46 -1.63 -9.98 5.46
C THR A 46 -2.75 -9.04 5.06
N PRO A 47 -3.73 -9.49 4.27
CA PRO A 47 -4.94 -8.68 4.01
C PRO A 47 -5.60 -8.30 5.32
N PHE A 48 -6.03 -7.06 5.46
CA PHE A 48 -6.57 -6.57 6.72
C PHE A 48 -8.01 -6.10 6.60
N LYS A 49 -8.27 -5.13 5.72
CA LYS A 49 -9.58 -4.48 5.67
C LYS A 49 -9.79 -3.79 4.32
N THR A 50 -11.04 -3.50 3.99
CA THR A 50 -11.40 -2.65 2.86
C THR A 50 -12.13 -1.42 3.40
N LEU A 51 -11.67 -0.23 3.03
CA LEU A 51 -12.25 1.03 3.46
C LEU A 51 -13.00 1.68 2.29
N GLN A 52 -14.06 2.42 2.60
CA GLN A 52 -14.81 3.16 1.60
C GLN A 52 -14.13 4.50 1.33
N LYS A 53 -14.14 4.93 0.07
CA LYS A 53 -13.48 6.15 -0.37
C LYS A 53 -14.43 7.34 -0.51
N ASP A 54 -15.73 7.10 -0.45
CA ASP A 54 -16.76 8.11 -0.67
C ASP A 54 -16.73 9.27 0.33
N ASN A 55 -16.23 9.05 1.53
CA ASN A 55 -16.03 10.10 2.53
C ASN A 55 -14.56 10.11 2.96
N PHE A 56 -13.81 11.06 2.43
CA PHE A 56 -12.36 11.09 2.65
C PHE A 56 -11.99 11.33 4.11
N ASN A 57 -12.74 12.20 4.81
CA ASN A 57 -12.48 12.44 6.23
C ASN A 57 -12.69 11.18 7.06
N LYS A 58 -13.73 10.42 6.77
CA LYS A 58 -13.98 9.15 7.44
C LYS A 58 -12.85 8.15 7.14
N PHE A 59 -12.41 8.09 5.89
CA PHE A 59 -11.28 7.26 5.50
C PHE A 59 -10.02 7.62 6.30
N LEU A 60 -9.71 8.91 6.41
CA LEU A 60 -8.54 9.37 7.18
C LEU A 60 -8.64 8.97 8.65
N ASP A 61 -9.83 9.13 9.26
CA ASP A 61 -10.03 8.75 10.65
C ASP A 61 -9.83 7.26 10.86
N GLU A 62 -10.36 6.44 9.96
CA GLU A 62 -10.17 4.99 10.01
C GLU A 62 -8.71 4.60 9.80
N LEU A 63 -8.03 5.25 8.88
CA LEU A 63 -6.61 5.01 8.62
C LEU A 63 -5.75 5.36 9.84
N LYS A 64 -6.03 6.51 10.46
CA LYS A 64 -5.33 6.92 11.69
C LYS A 64 -5.53 5.90 12.81
N LEU A 65 -6.74 5.39 12.94
CA LEU A 65 -7.05 4.39 13.96
C LEU A 65 -6.26 3.10 13.72
N ILE A 66 -6.23 2.62 12.48
CA ILE A 66 -5.47 1.42 12.11
C ILE A 66 -3.97 1.62 12.41
N ILE A 67 -3.44 2.78 12.04
CA ILE A 67 -2.03 3.12 12.26
C ILE A 67 -1.69 3.09 13.75
N ASN A 68 -2.54 3.70 14.58
CA ASN A 68 -2.30 3.77 16.01
C ASN A 68 -2.46 2.41 16.69
N GLU A 69 -3.52 1.67 16.36
CA GLU A 69 -3.79 0.38 16.99
C GLU A 69 -2.77 -0.69 16.62
N ASN A 70 -2.18 -0.59 15.44
CA ASN A 70 -1.23 -1.59 14.94
C ASN A 70 0.21 -1.12 14.97
N ASN A 71 0.47 0.04 15.54
CA ASN A 71 1.81 0.60 15.65
C ASN A 71 2.52 0.69 14.29
N ILE A 72 1.82 1.19 13.31
CA ILE A 72 2.33 1.31 11.93
C ILE A 72 3.33 2.47 11.86
N LYS A 73 4.47 2.24 11.22
CA LYS A 73 5.56 3.22 11.10
C LYS A 73 5.81 3.71 9.69
N GLY A 74 5.14 3.14 8.70
CA GLY A 74 5.29 3.58 7.32
C GLY A 74 4.13 3.11 6.46
N ILE A 75 3.90 3.82 5.37
CA ILE A 75 2.80 3.55 4.43
C ILE A 75 3.38 3.25 3.05
N ILE A 76 2.97 2.14 2.48
CA ILE A 76 3.28 1.76 1.09
C ILE A 76 1.99 1.88 0.29
N VAL A 77 2.03 2.63 -0.81
CA VAL A 77 0.87 2.80 -1.69
C VAL A 77 1.21 2.29 -3.07
N GLY A 78 0.36 1.45 -3.63
CA GLY A 78 0.54 0.94 -4.99
C GLY A 78 0.43 2.07 -6.01
N ASN A 79 1.38 2.13 -6.92
CA ASN A 79 1.41 3.13 -7.98
C ASN A 79 1.03 2.45 -9.31
N PRO A 80 -0.16 2.74 -9.87
CA PRO A 80 -0.62 2.08 -11.09
C PRO A 80 0.03 2.70 -12.33
N ILE A 81 1.25 2.27 -12.62
CA ILE A 81 2.01 2.70 -13.79
C ILE A 81 1.66 1.79 -14.96
N ASN A 82 1.44 2.36 -16.15
CA ASN A 82 1.18 1.58 -17.34
C ASN A 82 2.40 0.71 -17.71
N MET A 83 2.16 -0.36 -18.45
CA MET A 83 3.22 -1.32 -18.81
C MET A 83 4.38 -0.67 -19.57
N ASP A 84 4.12 0.42 -20.30
CA ASP A 84 5.15 1.15 -21.02
C ASP A 84 5.89 2.16 -20.15
N GLY A 85 5.55 2.25 -18.87
CA GLY A 85 6.18 3.19 -17.95
C GLY A 85 5.51 4.55 -17.85
N SER A 86 4.50 4.83 -18.70
CA SER A 86 3.81 6.11 -18.65
C SER A 86 2.85 6.19 -17.46
N LEU A 87 2.58 7.42 -17.04
CA LEU A 87 1.63 7.70 -15.95
C LEU A 87 0.27 8.06 -16.55
N GLY A 88 -0.76 7.30 -16.17
CA GLY A 88 -2.12 7.57 -16.59
C GLY A 88 -2.88 8.41 -15.56
N PRO A 89 -4.18 8.67 -15.83
CA PRO A 89 -5.03 9.40 -14.89
C PRO A 89 -5.11 8.76 -13.50
N SER A 90 -5.07 7.43 -13.44
CA SER A 90 -5.10 6.72 -12.16
C SER A 90 -3.88 7.04 -11.29
N ALA A 91 -2.71 7.17 -11.90
CA ALA A 91 -1.48 7.51 -11.18
C ALA A 91 -1.56 8.91 -10.59
N GLN A 92 -2.15 9.87 -11.32
CA GLN A 92 -2.32 11.23 -10.83
C GLN A 92 -3.30 11.25 -9.65
N SER A 93 -4.40 10.50 -9.75
CA SER A 93 -5.37 10.37 -8.66
C SER A 93 -4.74 9.80 -7.40
N VAL A 94 -3.89 8.78 -7.54
CA VAL A 94 -3.16 8.19 -6.43
C VAL A 94 -2.25 9.21 -5.76
N LYS A 95 -1.51 10.00 -6.54
CA LYS A 95 -0.64 11.03 -5.99
C LYS A 95 -1.42 12.08 -5.20
N ASP A 96 -2.58 12.49 -5.71
CA ASP A 96 -3.42 13.47 -5.03
C ASP A 96 -3.90 12.96 -3.67
N VAL A 97 -4.31 11.70 -3.61
CA VAL A 97 -4.73 11.08 -2.35
C VAL A 97 -3.54 10.99 -1.39
N CYS A 98 -2.37 10.60 -1.88
CA CYS A 98 -1.17 10.49 -1.05
C CYS A 98 -0.78 11.83 -0.44
N VAL A 99 -0.84 12.92 -1.20
CA VAL A 99 -0.57 14.26 -0.68
C VAL A 99 -1.55 14.59 0.45
N ASN A 100 -2.83 14.29 0.27
CA ASN A 100 -3.83 14.54 1.30
C ASN A 100 -3.61 13.68 2.55
N ILE A 101 -3.16 12.43 2.38
CA ILE A 101 -2.78 11.60 3.52
C ILE A 101 -1.62 12.22 4.28
N LEU A 102 -0.58 12.65 3.57
CA LEU A 102 0.62 13.24 4.18
C LEU A 102 0.34 14.56 4.90
N LYS A 103 -0.68 15.30 4.49
CA LYS A 103 -1.10 16.52 5.21
C LYS A 103 -1.69 16.22 6.58
N ASN A 104 -2.17 15.01 6.80
CA ASN A 104 -2.91 14.62 8.00
C ASN A 104 -2.20 13.57 8.85
N ILE A 105 -1.26 12.84 8.28
CA ILE A 105 -0.58 11.73 8.96
C ILE A 105 0.93 11.90 8.78
N ASN A 106 1.64 11.95 9.89
CA ASN A 106 3.07 12.28 9.89
C ASN A 106 3.93 11.00 10.02
N ILE A 107 3.85 10.12 9.02
CA ILE A 107 4.76 8.98 8.91
C ILE A 107 5.21 8.87 7.45
N PRO A 108 6.36 8.21 7.18
CA PRO A 108 6.84 8.08 5.81
C PRO A 108 5.83 7.37 4.91
N LEU A 109 5.66 7.86 3.70
CA LEU A 109 4.80 7.27 2.68
C LEU A 109 5.59 7.15 1.38
N CYS A 110 5.54 5.97 0.77
CA CYS A 110 6.25 5.69 -0.47
C CYS A 110 5.29 5.05 -1.47
N LEU A 111 5.44 5.43 -2.73
CA LEU A 111 4.73 4.77 -3.82
C LEU A 111 5.54 3.57 -4.28
N TRP A 112 4.86 2.44 -4.50
CA TRP A 112 5.46 1.21 -4.98
C TRP A 112 4.98 0.91 -6.39
N ASP A 113 5.92 0.70 -7.31
CA ASP A 113 5.60 0.36 -8.68
C ASP A 113 5.05 -1.08 -8.73
N GLU A 114 3.74 -1.19 -8.98
CA GLU A 114 3.05 -2.48 -8.99
C GLU A 114 3.61 -3.46 -10.02
N ARG A 115 4.27 -2.96 -11.08
CA ARG A 115 4.89 -3.82 -12.09
C ARG A 115 5.99 -4.70 -11.48
N LEU A 116 6.63 -4.24 -10.40
CA LEU A 116 7.73 -4.97 -9.77
C LEU A 116 7.25 -6.16 -8.94
N SER A 117 6.00 -6.18 -8.51
CA SER A 117 5.45 -7.25 -7.65
C SER A 117 4.41 -8.12 -8.34
N THR A 118 3.77 -7.62 -9.40
CA THR A 118 2.59 -8.24 -9.98
C THR A 118 2.84 -9.67 -10.48
N VAL A 119 3.96 -9.91 -11.18
CA VAL A 119 4.23 -11.21 -11.80
C VAL A 119 4.39 -12.29 -10.73
N GLY A 120 5.23 -12.05 -9.74
CA GLY A 120 5.47 -13.02 -8.66
C GLY A 120 4.22 -13.28 -7.84
N ALA A 121 3.53 -12.23 -7.45
CA ALA A 121 2.32 -12.33 -6.63
C ALA A 121 1.19 -13.05 -7.39
N PHE A 122 1.02 -12.74 -8.67
CA PHE A 122 0.01 -13.39 -9.50
C PHE A 122 0.28 -14.89 -9.64
N ASN A 123 1.53 -15.25 -9.93
CA ASN A 123 1.93 -16.65 -10.07
C ASN A 123 1.73 -17.42 -8.77
N LEU A 124 2.13 -16.86 -7.65
CA LEU A 124 1.94 -17.46 -6.34
C LEU A 124 0.45 -17.68 -6.05
N SER A 125 -0.37 -16.69 -6.32
CA SER A 125 -1.82 -16.77 -6.15
C SER A 125 -2.44 -17.88 -6.98
N SER A 126 -1.97 -18.07 -8.20
CA SER A 126 -2.44 -19.14 -9.09
C SER A 126 -2.00 -20.52 -8.62
N GLN A 127 -0.76 -20.62 -8.15
CA GLN A 127 -0.18 -21.88 -7.68
C GLN A 127 -0.84 -22.40 -6.40
N LEU A 128 -1.28 -21.49 -5.55
CA LEU A 128 -1.93 -21.84 -4.29
C LEU A 128 -3.38 -22.26 -4.47
N ASP A 129 -3.85 -22.30 -5.71
CA ASP A 129 -5.22 -22.73 -6.05
C ASP A 129 -6.28 -22.04 -5.18
N ILE A 130 -6.11 -20.75 -4.99
CA ILE A 130 -7.06 -19.94 -4.23
C ILE A 130 -8.37 -19.91 -5.01
N LYS A 131 -9.44 -20.37 -4.39
CA LYS A 131 -10.74 -20.42 -5.03
C LYS A 131 -11.13 -19.05 -5.59
N VAL A 132 -11.61 -19.03 -6.84
CA VAL A 132 -11.95 -17.81 -7.54
C VAL A 132 -12.94 -16.95 -6.74
N SER A 133 -13.92 -17.60 -6.10
CA SER A 133 -14.90 -16.91 -5.27
C SER A 133 -14.24 -16.14 -4.10
N LYS A 134 -13.20 -16.72 -3.50
CA LYS A 134 -12.48 -16.09 -2.41
C LYS A 134 -11.63 -14.92 -2.90
N LYS A 135 -11.02 -15.06 -4.08
CA LYS A 135 -10.26 -13.98 -4.71
C LYS A 135 -11.16 -12.77 -5.00
N ILE A 136 -12.33 -13.01 -5.57
CA ILE A 136 -13.26 -11.94 -5.91
C ILE A 136 -13.75 -11.22 -4.67
N LYS A 137 -14.10 -11.97 -3.63
CA LYS A 137 -14.63 -11.39 -2.38
C LYS A 137 -13.63 -10.48 -1.67
N ASN A 138 -12.34 -10.82 -1.74
CA ASN A 138 -11.29 -10.11 -1.00
C ASN A 138 -10.29 -9.42 -1.93
N ILE A 139 -10.69 -9.12 -3.17
CA ILE A 139 -9.74 -8.65 -4.20
C ILE A 139 -9.00 -7.38 -3.78
N ASP A 140 -9.69 -6.42 -3.16
CA ASP A 140 -9.06 -5.16 -2.75
C ASP A 140 -8.02 -5.38 -1.66
N GLN A 141 -8.33 -6.22 -0.67
CA GLN A 141 -7.42 -6.53 0.42
C GLN A 141 -6.25 -7.37 -0.08
N ASN A 142 -6.50 -8.32 -0.99
CA ASN A 142 -5.45 -9.15 -1.56
C ASN A 142 -4.51 -8.33 -2.44
N ALA A 143 -5.04 -7.37 -3.20
CA ALA A 143 -4.22 -6.46 -3.99
C ALA A 143 -3.29 -5.64 -3.09
N ALA A 144 -3.81 -5.11 -1.98
CA ALA A 144 -3.01 -4.38 -1.01
C ALA A 144 -1.90 -5.27 -0.41
N ALA A 145 -2.22 -6.54 -0.12
CA ALA A 145 -1.24 -7.48 0.40
C ALA A 145 -0.14 -7.77 -0.63
N PHE A 146 -0.49 -7.89 -1.90
CA PHE A 146 0.51 -8.10 -2.96
C PHE A 146 1.44 -6.90 -3.10
N ILE A 147 0.89 -5.70 -3.05
CA ILE A 147 1.66 -4.45 -3.09
C ILE A 147 2.63 -4.42 -1.91
N LEU A 148 2.12 -4.65 -0.71
CA LEU A 148 2.94 -4.59 0.49
C LEU A 148 4.00 -5.69 0.51
N GLN A 149 3.65 -6.91 0.12
CA GLN A 149 4.61 -8.02 0.07
C GLN A 149 5.75 -7.72 -0.90
N GLY A 150 5.45 -7.19 -2.08
CA GLY A 150 6.48 -6.81 -3.04
C GLY A 150 7.44 -5.78 -2.46
N ALA A 151 6.90 -4.78 -1.78
CA ALA A 151 7.70 -3.73 -1.17
C ALA A 151 8.58 -4.26 -0.02
N ILE A 152 8.04 -5.08 0.88
CA ILE A 152 8.83 -5.60 2.01
C ILE A 152 9.89 -6.58 1.55
N ASP A 153 9.62 -7.35 0.50
CA ASP A 153 10.65 -8.23 -0.09
C ASP A 153 11.81 -7.40 -0.65
N TYR A 154 11.51 -6.30 -1.33
CA TYR A 154 12.52 -5.38 -1.83
C TYR A 154 13.33 -4.75 -0.69
N LEU A 155 12.66 -4.36 0.39
CA LEU A 155 13.31 -3.70 1.52
C LEU A 155 14.32 -4.58 2.24
N LYS A 156 14.17 -5.90 2.15
CA LYS A 156 15.11 -6.86 2.75
C LYS A 156 16.41 -7.02 1.96
N ASN A 157 16.38 -6.67 0.70
CA ASN A 157 17.56 -6.76 -0.17
C ASN A 157 18.31 -5.42 -0.14
#